data_169bf0554f256e19886e44dba0ef6831
#
_entry.id   169bf0554f256e19886e44dba0ef6831
#
_cell.length_a   1.000
_cell.length_b   1.000
_cell.length_c   1.000
_cell.angle_alpha   90.00
_cell.angle_beta   90.00
_cell.angle_gamma   90.00
#
_symmetry.space_group_name_H-M   'P 1'
#
loop_
_entity.id
_entity.type
_entity.pdbx_description
1 polymer ?
#
loop_
_entity_poly.entity_id
_entity_poly.type
_entity_poly.pdbx_seq_one_letter_code
_entity_poly.pdbx_strand_id
1 'polypeptide(L)'
;MYLAIKEILRNKLRYSLILTTIFLIAFMVFFMTSLALGLVRNNRAAIDNWQATGVVLSDYANDNLTASFIPEKDYKEKSSKEAAPLGYMFAVTNLVDDSEKVNVSIFAQEWDSFISPSLIEGRYPEGDDEVVVDQSFENYGIRLGDAIQLNGSETSYKIVGLTQGNKFFTEPVIFTSLTTYWTLQGTLKANRSISALVLKNDIEVAGDGLKQISIPKMISKIPGYTPQVNVFSGMILAMIVISGLIVGIFVYIITIQKLGLYGIMRAQGIQIKTIVWSLFCQIFLLAGMGIALALLAIGGVILVLPATFFFYPSWIAYSVLSLVICLMALLGGVISLPRLLKVDPITAIAE
;
A
#
# COMPACT_ATOMS: atom_id res chain seq x y z
N MET A 1 -32.30 17.04 12.71
CA MET A 1 -31.09 17.78 12.31
C MET A 1 -30.90 19.11 13.04
N TYR A 2 -31.88 20.03 13.06
CA TYR A 2 -31.77 21.34 13.72
C TYR A 2 -31.38 21.26 15.19
N LEU A 3 -32.02 20.34 15.96
CA LEU A 3 -31.72 20.10 17.37
C LEU A 3 -30.28 19.63 17.58
N ALA A 4 -29.80 18.71 16.73
CA ALA A 4 -28.44 18.20 16.78
C ALA A 4 -27.38 19.29 16.60
N ILE A 5 -27.57 20.19 15.62
CA ILE A 5 -26.63 21.28 15.34
C ILE A 5 -26.62 22.31 16.48
N LYS A 6 -27.79 22.75 16.99
CA LYS A 6 -27.86 23.70 18.11
C LYS A 6 -27.21 23.15 19.38
N GLU A 7 -27.31 21.86 19.60
CA GLU A 7 -26.77 21.18 20.78
C GLU A 7 -25.24 21.07 20.70
N ILE A 8 -24.68 20.78 19.52
CA ILE A 8 -23.24 20.81 19.28
C ILE A 8 -22.68 22.22 19.52
N LEU A 9 -23.37 23.24 19.03
CA LEU A 9 -22.94 24.64 19.18
C LEU A 9 -23.02 25.16 20.62
N ARG A 10 -23.91 24.61 21.46
CA ARG A 10 -24.09 25.01 22.86
C ARG A 10 -23.04 24.40 23.78
N ASN A 11 -22.56 23.18 23.49
CA ASN A 11 -21.59 22.42 24.31
C ASN A 11 -20.25 22.21 23.56
N LYS A 12 -19.67 23.29 23.05
CA LYS A 12 -18.51 23.27 22.14
C LYS A 12 -17.34 22.43 22.65
N LEU A 13 -16.97 22.57 23.92
CA LEU A 13 -15.79 21.87 24.49
C LEU A 13 -15.95 20.34 24.45
N ARG A 14 -17.15 19.84 24.81
CA ARG A 14 -17.44 18.42 24.84
C ARG A 14 -17.46 17.79 23.42
N TYR A 15 -18.14 18.44 22.51
CA TYR A 15 -18.22 17.97 21.13
C TYR A 15 -16.90 18.13 20.38
N SER A 16 -16.09 19.16 20.71
CA SER A 16 -14.74 19.32 20.19
C SER A 16 -13.83 18.13 20.60
N LEU A 17 -13.89 17.69 21.86
CA LEU A 17 -13.12 16.52 22.30
C LEU A 17 -13.48 15.26 21.52
N ILE A 18 -14.77 15.01 21.28
CA ILE A 18 -15.22 13.86 20.49
C ILE A 18 -14.78 14.00 19.03
N LEU A 19 -14.98 15.18 18.45
CA LEU A 19 -14.55 15.46 17.09
C LEU A 19 -13.04 15.25 16.92
N THR A 20 -12.24 15.76 17.86
CA THR A 20 -10.78 15.58 17.86
C THR A 20 -10.40 14.10 17.97
N THR A 21 -11.10 13.34 18.83
CA THR A 21 -10.84 11.90 18.96
C THR A 21 -11.16 11.15 17.67
N ILE A 22 -12.33 11.41 17.05
CA ILE A 22 -12.71 10.78 15.78
C ILE A 22 -11.72 11.19 14.67
N PHE A 23 -11.36 12.46 14.63
CA PHE A 23 -10.34 12.99 13.69
C PHE A 23 -9.01 12.24 13.83
N LEU A 24 -8.46 12.16 15.06
CA LEU A 24 -7.17 11.50 15.30
C LEU A 24 -7.20 10.03 14.91
N ILE A 25 -8.28 9.33 15.26
CA ILE A 25 -8.42 7.93 14.92
C ILE A 25 -8.54 7.74 13.39
N ALA A 26 -9.40 8.51 12.73
CA ALA A 26 -9.57 8.44 11.27
C ALA A 26 -8.25 8.79 10.55
N PHE A 27 -7.55 9.84 11.02
CA PHE A 27 -6.24 10.20 10.50
C PHE A 27 -5.23 9.07 10.63
N MET A 28 -5.12 8.44 11.83
CA MET A 28 -4.20 7.32 12.05
C MET A 28 -4.54 6.11 11.18
N VAL A 29 -5.83 5.78 11.03
CA VAL A 29 -6.26 4.67 10.16
C VAL A 29 -5.89 4.95 8.70
N PHE A 30 -6.16 6.16 8.18
CA PHE A 30 -5.81 6.52 6.80
C PHE A 30 -4.30 6.57 6.60
N PHE A 31 -3.57 7.16 7.54
CA PHE A 31 -2.11 7.25 7.49
C PHE A 31 -1.45 5.86 7.47
N MET A 32 -1.82 4.98 8.42
CA MET A 32 -1.29 3.61 8.48
C MET A 32 -1.66 2.79 7.25
N THR A 33 -2.88 2.96 6.73
CA THR A 33 -3.30 2.30 5.49
C THR A 33 -2.46 2.75 4.30
N SER A 34 -2.16 4.04 4.21
CA SER A 34 -1.33 4.57 3.11
C SER A 34 0.10 4.10 3.18
N LEU A 35 0.68 4.00 4.39
CA LEU A 35 2.00 3.39 4.60
C LEU A 35 2.00 1.91 4.22
N ALA A 36 1.01 1.17 4.68
CA ALA A 36 0.87 -0.26 4.37
C ALA A 36 0.77 -0.49 2.85
N LEU A 37 -0.11 0.24 2.18
CA LEU A 37 -0.27 0.15 0.73
C LEU A 37 0.99 0.59 -0.03
N GLY A 38 1.65 1.65 0.41
CA GLY A 38 2.90 2.12 -0.18
C GLY A 38 4.01 1.07 -0.10
N LEU A 39 4.18 0.46 1.07
CA LEU A 39 5.19 -0.56 1.28
C LEU A 39 4.88 -1.85 0.51
N VAL A 40 3.62 -2.32 0.55
CA VAL A 40 3.16 -3.48 -0.21
C VAL A 40 3.36 -3.27 -1.72
N ARG A 41 3.01 -2.07 -2.23
CA ARG A 41 3.19 -1.73 -3.63
C ARG A 41 4.67 -1.71 -4.04
N ASN A 42 5.52 -1.05 -3.26
CA ASN A 42 6.95 -0.93 -3.57
C ASN A 42 7.70 -2.28 -3.53
N ASN A 43 7.16 -3.28 -2.83
CA ASN A 43 7.73 -4.63 -2.87
C ASN A 43 7.50 -5.35 -4.20
N ARG A 44 6.51 -4.94 -5.01
CA ARG A 44 6.06 -5.70 -6.18
C ARG A 44 5.80 -4.85 -7.43
N ALA A 45 6.01 -3.54 -7.36
CA ALA A 45 5.61 -2.60 -8.41
C ALA A 45 6.20 -2.94 -9.80
N ALA A 46 7.46 -3.37 -9.86
CA ALA A 46 8.08 -3.78 -11.11
C ALA A 46 7.41 -5.03 -11.72
N ILE A 47 6.93 -5.95 -10.88
CA ILE A 47 6.20 -7.15 -11.33
C ILE A 47 4.80 -6.77 -11.84
N ASP A 48 4.11 -5.85 -11.15
CA ASP A 48 2.78 -5.39 -11.56
C ASP A 48 2.79 -4.71 -12.94
N ASN A 49 3.92 -4.10 -13.30
CA ASN A 49 4.10 -3.42 -14.59
C ASN A 49 4.26 -4.40 -15.77
N TRP A 50 4.58 -5.68 -15.55
CA TRP A 50 4.72 -6.67 -16.64
C TRP A 50 3.42 -6.98 -17.36
N GLN A 51 2.26 -6.77 -16.71
CA GLN A 51 0.94 -7.20 -17.23
C GLN A 51 0.93 -8.69 -17.61
N ALA A 52 1.66 -9.49 -16.84
CA ALA A 52 1.82 -10.93 -17.04
C ALA A 52 0.73 -11.72 -16.30
N THR A 53 0.38 -12.89 -16.82
CA THR A 53 -0.60 -13.80 -16.19
C THR A 53 0.10 -14.83 -15.30
N GLY A 54 1.30 -15.27 -15.69
CA GLY A 54 2.04 -16.30 -15.00
C GLY A 54 3.54 -16.17 -15.15
N VAL A 55 4.23 -17.06 -14.48
CA VAL A 55 5.68 -17.19 -14.49
C VAL A 55 6.08 -18.64 -14.34
N VAL A 56 7.12 -19.04 -15.06
CA VAL A 56 7.77 -20.35 -14.90
C VAL A 56 9.04 -20.13 -14.08
N LEU A 57 9.17 -20.89 -13.02
CA LEU A 57 10.32 -20.94 -12.13
C LEU A 57 10.94 -22.34 -12.09
N SER A 58 12.14 -22.47 -11.57
CA SER A 58 12.68 -23.75 -11.21
C SER A 58 11.81 -24.42 -10.13
N ASP A 59 11.52 -25.71 -10.26
CA ASP A 59 10.70 -26.45 -9.27
C ASP A 59 11.35 -26.45 -7.87
N TYR A 60 12.68 -26.37 -7.81
CA TYR A 60 13.45 -26.29 -6.56
C TYR A 60 13.39 -24.91 -5.88
N ALA A 61 12.85 -23.88 -6.54
CA ALA A 61 12.82 -22.50 -6.04
C ALA A 61 11.76 -22.25 -4.96
N ASN A 62 10.91 -23.23 -4.64
CA ASN A 62 9.79 -23.05 -3.71
C ASN A 62 8.88 -21.86 -4.06
N ASP A 63 8.60 -21.69 -5.35
CA ASP A 63 7.79 -20.58 -5.90
C ASP A 63 8.42 -19.17 -5.69
N ASN A 64 9.70 -19.08 -5.35
CA ASN A 64 10.40 -17.84 -5.06
C ASN A 64 11.32 -17.42 -6.23
N LEU A 65 11.08 -16.25 -6.82
CA LEU A 65 11.86 -15.70 -7.92
C LEU A 65 13.36 -15.58 -7.59
N THR A 66 13.68 -15.17 -6.36
CA THR A 66 15.07 -14.91 -5.95
C THR A 66 15.91 -16.18 -5.77
N ALA A 67 15.26 -17.32 -5.66
CA ALA A 67 15.92 -18.62 -5.50
C ALA A 67 15.82 -19.48 -6.77
N SER A 68 15.25 -18.93 -7.85
CA SER A 68 15.01 -19.67 -9.09
C SER A 68 16.17 -19.48 -10.07
N PHE A 69 16.67 -20.60 -10.59
CA PHE A 69 17.69 -20.65 -11.62
C PHE A 69 17.27 -21.68 -12.68
N ILE A 70 17.03 -21.18 -13.90
CA ILE A 70 16.65 -22.00 -15.06
C ILE A 70 17.81 -21.97 -16.05
N PRO A 71 18.48 -23.09 -16.31
CA PRO A 71 19.59 -23.18 -17.26
C PRO A 71 19.17 -22.79 -18.69
N GLU A 72 20.10 -22.25 -19.49
CA GLU A 72 19.84 -21.80 -20.86
C GLU A 72 19.21 -22.87 -21.74
N LYS A 73 19.64 -24.14 -21.60
CA LYS A 73 19.11 -25.29 -22.33
C LYS A 73 17.61 -25.56 -22.08
N ASP A 74 17.11 -25.19 -20.88
CA ASP A 74 15.74 -25.52 -20.44
C ASP A 74 14.74 -24.40 -20.78
N TYR A 75 15.21 -23.17 -21.03
CA TYR A 75 14.30 -22.04 -21.35
C TYR A 75 14.42 -21.53 -22.78
N LYS A 76 15.56 -21.67 -23.46
CA LYS A 76 15.84 -21.02 -24.73
C LYS A 76 14.86 -21.38 -25.85
N GLU A 77 14.49 -22.65 -25.94
CA GLU A 77 13.48 -23.11 -26.92
C GLU A 77 12.05 -22.72 -26.55
N LYS A 78 11.82 -22.36 -25.27
CA LYS A 78 10.53 -21.97 -24.74
C LYS A 78 10.34 -20.45 -24.77
N SER A 79 11.42 -19.70 -24.96
CA SER A 79 11.36 -18.24 -25.09
C SER A 79 10.64 -17.83 -26.37
N SER A 80 9.72 -16.87 -26.26
CA SER A 80 8.92 -16.38 -27.37
C SER A 80 8.41 -14.97 -27.07
N LYS A 81 7.68 -14.36 -27.99
CA LYS A 81 7.02 -13.06 -27.77
C LYS A 81 6.01 -13.07 -26.61
N GLU A 82 5.55 -14.26 -26.17
CA GLU A 82 4.59 -14.44 -25.08
C GLU A 82 5.25 -15.05 -23.84
N ALA A 83 6.52 -15.45 -23.92
CA ALA A 83 7.30 -16.06 -22.84
C ALA A 83 8.69 -15.40 -22.79
N ALA A 84 8.83 -14.39 -21.93
CA ALA A 84 10.00 -13.54 -21.86
C ALA A 84 11.00 -14.03 -20.78
N PRO A 85 12.28 -14.19 -21.12
CA PRO A 85 13.32 -14.53 -20.14
C PRO A 85 13.61 -13.34 -19.22
N LEU A 86 13.72 -13.61 -17.92
CA LEU A 86 14.02 -12.63 -16.88
C LEU A 86 15.18 -13.13 -16.00
N GLY A 87 16.26 -12.38 -15.95
CA GLY A 87 17.30 -12.50 -14.93
C GLY A 87 17.00 -11.59 -13.74
N TYR A 88 17.21 -12.06 -12.53
CA TYR A 88 17.08 -11.27 -11.31
C TYR A 88 18.31 -11.44 -10.42
N MET A 89 18.80 -10.35 -9.88
CA MET A 89 19.79 -10.36 -8.80
C MET A 89 19.71 -9.11 -7.93
N PHE A 90 20.13 -9.23 -6.71
CA PHE A 90 20.43 -8.10 -5.83
C PHE A 90 21.78 -7.50 -6.20
N ALA A 91 21.90 -6.19 -6.12
CA ALA A 91 23.16 -5.49 -6.33
C ALA A 91 23.26 -4.25 -5.43
N VAL A 92 24.46 -3.72 -5.37
CA VAL A 92 24.76 -2.41 -4.77
C VAL A 92 25.32 -1.53 -5.86
N THR A 93 24.81 -0.31 -5.97
CA THR A 93 25.31 0.69 -6.92
C THR A 93 25.83 1.92 -6.19
N ASN A 94 26.74 2.65 -6.82
CA ASN A 94 27.18 3.99 -6.47
C ASN A 94 27.49 4.77 -7.74
N LEU A 95 27.47 6.09 -7.66
CA LEU A 95 28.06 6.94 -8.68
C LEU A 95 29.58 6.67 -8.76
N VAL A 96 30.17 6.81 -9.93
CA VAL A 96 31.59 6.57 -10.15
C VAL A 96 32.49 7.42 -9.24
N ASP A 97 32.02 8.65 -8.92
CA ASP A 97 32.76 9.61 -8.12
C ASP A 97 32.20 9.77 -6.68
N ASP A 98 31.25 8.93 -6.26
CA ASP A 98 30.61 9.00 -4.93
C ASP A 98 30.77 7.70 -4.16
N SER A 99 30.99 7.83 -2.85
CA SER A 99 31.10 6.71 -1.92
C SER A 99 29.76 6.23 -1.36
N GLU A 100 28.68 6.98 -1.57
CA GLU A 100 27.37 6.58 -1.10
C GLU A 100 26.84 5.38 -1.91
N LYS A 101 26.49 4.32 -1.18
CA LYS A 101 26.04 3.04 -1.77
C LYS A 101 24.54 2.92 -1.67
N VAL A 102 23.90 2.54 -2.79
CA VAL A 102 22.46 2.33 -2.88
C VAL A 102 22.19 0.86 -3.20
N ASN A 103 21.34 0.22 -2.39
CA ASN A 103 20.84 -1.11 -2.69
C ASN A 103 19.87 -1.07 -3.86
N VAL A 104 19.98 -2.03 -4.78
CA VAL A 104 19.18 -2.07 -6.00
C VAL A 104 18.78 -3.49 -6.35
N SER A 105 17.69 -3.62 -7.06
CA SER A 105 17.28 -4.86 -7.72
C SER A 105 17.61 -4.76 -9.21
N ILE A 106 18.32 -5.74 -9.77
CA ILE A 106 18.59 -5.82 -11.21
C ILE A 106 17.57 -6.76 -11.86
N PHE A 107 16.88 -6.26 -12.90
CA PHE A 107 16.05 -7.03 -13.81
C PHE A 107 16.72 -7.03 -15.18
N ALA A 108 17.14 -8.22 -15.61
CA ALA A 108 17.78 -8.42 -16.89
C ALA A 108 16.82 -9.06 -17.88
N GLN A 109 16.72 -8.50 -19.06
CA GLN A 109 15.72 -8.90 -20.06
C GLN A 109 16.16 -8.57 -21.49
N GLU A 110 15.37 -9.01 -22.47
CA GLU A 110 15.49 -8.60 -23.85
C GLU A 110 14.64 -7.34 -24.06
N TRP A 111 15.20 -6.31 -24.75
CA TRP A 111 14.56 -4.98 -24.83
C TRP A 111 13.33 -4.92 -25.73
N ASP A 112 13.14 -5.87 -26.65
CA ASP A 112 11.95 -6.04 -27.48
C ASP A 112 10.85 -6.88 -26.81
N SER A 113 11.07 -7.27 -25.55
CA SER A 113 10.15 -8.06 -24.77
C SER A 113 8.99 -7.25 -24.21
N PHE A 114 7.84 -7.89 -23.99
CA PHE A 114 6.67 -7.27 -23.37
C PHE A 114 6.86 -6.87 -21.89
N ILE A 115 7.88 -7.42 -21.20
CA ILE A 115 8.23 -7.05 -19.84
C ILE A 115 9.14 -5.82 -19.77
N SER A 116 9.56 -5.28 -20.90
CA SER A 116 10.39 -4.09 -20.96
C SER A 116 9.67 -2.90 -20.34
N PRO A 117 10.32 -2.14 -19.43
CA PRO A 117 9.69 -1.03 -18.75
C PRO A 117 9.37 0.11 -19.71
N SER A 118 8.23 0.77 -19.50
CA SER A 118 7.93 2.00 -20.25
C SER A 118 8.87 3.11 -19.82
N LEU A 119 9.52 3.76 -20.77
CA LEU A 119 10.41 4.89 -20.52
C LEU A 119 9.59 6.17 -20.31
N ILE A 120 10.02 7.01 -19.38
CA ILE A 120 9.53 8.39 -19.21
C ILE A 120 10.49 9.40 -19.83
N GLU A 121 11.79 9.03 -19.92
CA GLU A 121 12.83 9.86 -20.52
C GLU A 121 13.96 9.00 -21.07
N GLY A 122 14.68 9.50 -22.08
CA GLY A 122 15.82 8.80 -22.68
C GLY A 122 15.44 7.77 -23.73
N ARG A 123 16.24 6.71 -23.87
CA ARG A 123 16.10 5.62 -24.84
C ARG A 123 16.39 4.26 -24.21
N TYR A 124 16.05 3.19 -24.92
CA TYR A 124 16.52 1.86 -24.54
C TYR A 124 18.02 1.69 -24.82
N PRO A 125 18.70 0.85 -24.04
CA PRO A 125 20.11 0.52 -24.24
C PRO A 125 20.37 -0.11 -25.60
N GLU A 126 21.47 0.28 -26.22
CA GLU A 126 22.02 -0.30 -27.46
C GLU A 126 23.23 -1.17 -27.20
N GLY A 127 23.90 -0.99 -26.05
CA GLY A 127 25.08 -1.72 -25.60
C GLY A 127 24.91 -2.39 -24.24
N ASP A 128 25.83 -3.32 -23.94
CA ASP A 128 25.82 -4.05 -22.67
C ASP A 128 26.34 -3.20 -21.49
N ASP A 129 26.91 -2.03 -21.76
CA ASP A 129 27.39 -1.02 -20.80
C ASP A 129 26.35 0.08 -20.53
N GLU A 130 25.14 -0.04 -21.07
CA GLU A 130 24.05 0.89 -20.88
C GLU A 130 22.94 0.27 -20.04
N VAL A 131 22.29 1.11 -19.21
CA VAL A 131 21.22 0.68 -18.31
C VAL A 131 20.05 1.66 -18.33
N VAL A 132 18.87 1.14 -17.95
CA VAL A 132 17.68 1.93 -17.67
C VAL A 132 17.40 1.81 -16.17
N VAL A 133 17.04 2.93 -15.50
CA VAL A 133 16.83 2.96 -14.07
C VAL A 133 15.47 3.55 -13.71
N ASP A 134 14.97 3.23 -12.52
CA ASP A 134 13.76 3.86 -12.00
C ASP A 134 14.04 5.33 -11.61
N GLN A 135 13.10 6.23 -11.86
CA GLN A 135 13.22 7.66 -11.55
C GLN A 135 13.56 7.94 -10.08
N SER A 136 13.27 7.02 -9.16
CA SER A 136 13.63 7.19 -7.77
C SER A 136 15.14 7.30 -7.51
N PHE A 137 15.97 6.99 -8.49
CA PHE A 137 17.43 7.24 -8.43
C PHE A 137 17.77 8.73 -8.33
N GLU A 138 16.91 9.63 -8.83
CA GLU A 138 17.09 11.07 -8.68
C GLU A 138 17.12 11.51 -7.20
N ASN A 139 16.46 10.76 -6.30
CA ASN A 139 16.51 11.02 -4.87
C ASN A 139 17.88 10.77 -4.24
N TYR A 140 18.73 10.01 -4.92
CA TYR A 140 20.12 9.73 -4.55
C TYR A 140 21.11 10.59 -5.36
N GLY A 141 20.62 11.62 -6.07
CA GLY A 141 21.43 12.49 -6.91
C GLY A 141 21.84 11.89 -8.27
N ILE A 142 21.39 10.68 -8.60
CA ILE A 142 21.72 9.95 -9.83
C ILE A 142 20.73 10.35 -10.93
N ARG A 143 21.25 10.79 -12.09
CA ARG A 143 20.44 11.35 -13.20
C ARG A 143 20.70 10.64 -14.51
N LEU A 144 19.83 10.92 -15.48
CA LEU A 144 20.04 10.47 -16.87
C LEU A 144 21.37 10.99 -17.42
N GLY A 145 22.16 10.08 -17.98
CA GLY A 145 23.50 10.36 -18.54
C GLY A 145 24.64 10.09 -17.56
N ASP A 146 24.38 9.92 -16.26
CA ASP A 146 25.39 9.57 -15.29
C ASP A 146 25.89 8.14 -15.48
N ALA A 147 27.06 7.87 -14.92
CA ALA A 147 27.66 6.55 -14.93
C ALA A 147 27.68 5.96 -13.52
N ILE A 148 27.26 4.72 -13.40
CA ILE A 148 27.19 3.97 -12.14
C ILE A 148 28.07 2.73 -12.19
N GLN A 149 28.51 2.28 -11.02
CA GLN A 149 29.17 0.99 -10.85
C GLN A 149 28.21 0.02 -10.14
N LEU A 150 28.28 -1.25 -10.49
CA LEU A 150 27.46 -2.31 -9.91
C LEU A 150 28.36 -3.32 -9.20
N ASN A 151 28.02 -3.63 -7.93
CA ASN A 151 28.74 -4.61 -7.09
C ASN A 151 30.24 -4.37 -6.97
N GLY A 152 30.71 -3.11 -7.05
CA GLY A 152 32.14 -2.78 -7.01
C GLY A 152 32.91 -3.23 -8.25
N SER A 153 32.24 -3.54 -9.36
CA SER A 153 32.89 -3.81 -10.65
C SER A 153 33.63 -2.57 -11.14
N GLU A 154 34.80 -2.77 -11.80
CA GLU A 154 35.49 -1.69 -12.50
C GLU A 154 34.74 -1.19 -13.73
N THR A 155 33.77 -1.97 -14.21
CA THR A 155 32.92 -1.60 -15.34
C THR A 155 31.92 -0.51 -14.92
N SER A 156 31.91 0.57 -15.70
CA SER A 156 30.98 1.67 -15.55
C SER A 156 29.80 1.47 -16.50
N TYR A 157 28.59 1.64 -15.98
CA TYR A 157 27.33 1.50 -16.73
C TYR A 157 26.68 2.88 -16.90
N LYS A 158 26.41 3.29 -18.14
CA LYS A 158 25.78 4.57 -18.44
C LYS A 158 24.27 4.48 -18.34
N ILE A 159 23.65 5.41 -17.64
CA ILE A 159 22.18 5.53 -17.58
C ILE A 159 21.69 6.23 -18.84
N VAL A 160 20.95 5.51 -19.69
CA VAL A 160 20.43 6.01 -20.97
C VAL A 160 18.91 6.17 -21.00
N GLY A 161 18.21 5.68 -20.01
CA GLY A 161 16.77 5.82 -19.91
C GLY A 161 16.28 5.82 -18.46
N LEU A 162 15.16 6.51 -18.23
CA LEU A 162 14.45 6.55 -16.96
C LEU A 162 13.07 5.92 -17.10
N THR A 163 12.66 5.19 -16.06
CA THR A 163 11.32 4.62 -15.92
C THR A 163 10.66 5.13 -14.65
N GLN A 164 9.38 4.87 -14.47
CA GLN A 164 8.66 5.28 -13.25
C GLN A 164 7.94 4.09 -12.60
N GLY A 165 8.01 4.04 -11.26
CA GLY A 165 7.26 3.09 -10.48
C GLY A 165 7.75 1.66 -10.61
N ASN A 166 9.05 1.47 -10.87
CA ASN A 166 9.69 0.17 -10.95
C ASN A 166 10.54 -0.07 -9.69
N LYS A 167 9.89 -0.58 -8.64
CA LYS A 167 10.54 -1.01 -7.41
C LYS A 167 10.29 -2.49 -7.15
N PHE A 168 11.27 -3.17 -6.58
CA PHE A 168 11.18 -4.56 -6.14
C PHE A 168 11.91 -4.72 -4.81
N PHE A 169 11.33 -5.40 -3.82
CA PHE A 169 11.80 -5.40 -2.42
C PHE A 169 11.99 -4.00 -1.81
N THR A 170 11.18 -3.03 -2.22
CA THR A 170 11.30 -1.60 -1.88
C THR A 170 12.49 -0.88 -2.52
N GLU A 171 13.42 -1.61 -3.13
CA GLU A 171 14.59 -1.08 -3.81
C GLU A 171 14.26 -0.60 -5.22
N PRO A 172 14.93 0.43 -5.74
CA PRO A 172 14.79 0.83 -7.12
C PRO A 172 15.35 -0.25 -8.05
N VAL A 173 14.71 -0.43 -9.22
CA VAL A 173 15.12 -1.42 -10.21
C VAL A 173 16.03 -0.79 -11.24
N ILE A 174 17.13 -1.50 -11.54
CA ILE A 174 18.00 -1.28 -12.70
C ILE A 174 17.65 -2.36 -13.73
N PHE A 175 17.35 -1.93 -14.94
CA PHE A 175 17.11 -2.82 -16.06
C PHE A 175 18.35 -2.93 -16.95
N THR A 176 18.76 -4.17 -17.24
CA THR A 176 19.95 -4.47 -18.04
C THR A 176 19.65 -5.51 -19.12
N SER A 177 20.64 -5.74 -20.02
CA SER A 177 20.60 -6.90 -20.90
C SER A 177 20.90 -8.20 -20.12
N LEU A 178 20.45 -9.35 -20.67
CA LEU A 178 20.82 -10.65 -20.11
C LEU A 178 22.33 -10.88 -20.15
N THR A 179 23.03 -10.31 -21.16
CA THR A 179 24.50 -10.39 -21.27
C THR A 179 25.19 -9.70 -20.09
N THR A 180 24.75 -8.49 -19.75
CA THR A 180 25.24 -7.75 -18.58
C THR A 180 25.01 -8.51 -17.29
N TYR A 181 23.81 -9.09 -17.12
CA TYR A 181 23.45 -9.90 -15.96
C TYR A 181 24.39 -11.10 -15.77
N TRP A 182 24.66 -11.87 -16.83
CA TRP A 182 25.60 -13.00 -16.75
C TRP A 182 27.04 -12.55 -16.48
N THR A 183 27.43 -11.42 -17.02
CA THR A 183 28.76 -10.81 -16.75
C THR A 183 28.89 -10.41 -15.26
N LEU A 184 27.86 -9.77 -14.70
CA LEU A 184 27.83 -9.40 -13.28
C LEU A 184 27.83 -10.60 -12.34
N GLN A 185 27.25 -11.73 -12.76
CA GLN A 185 27.31 -12.99 -12.01
C GLN A 185 28.67 -13.70 -12.15
N GLY A 186 29.55 -13.25 -13.04
CA GLY A 186 30.79 -13.98 -13.36
C GLY A 186 30.54 -15.35 -14.01
N THR A 187 29.40 -15.53 -14.67
CA THR A 187 28.96 -16.83 -15.17
C THR A 187 29.58 -17.14 -16.53
N LEU A 188 30.23 -18.32 -16.62
CA LEU A 188 30.74 -18.81 -17.91
C LEU A 188 29.59 -19.12 -18.88
N LYS A 189 29.83 -19.00 -20.20
CA LYS A 189 28.84 -19.28 -21.25
C LYS A 189 28.08 -20.62 -21.07
N ALA A 190 28.78 -21.64 -20.58
CA ALA A 190 28.23 -22.99 -20.39
C ALA A 190 27.20 -23.08 -19.25
N ASN A 191 27.20 -22.12 -18.32
CA ASN A 191 26.37 -22.12 -17.09
C ASN A 191 25.37 -20.98 -17.05
N ARG A 192 25.06 -20.36 -18.19
CA ARG A 192 24.07 -19.27 -18.24
C ARG A 192 22.71 -19.75 -17.77
N SER A 193 22.07 -18.93 -16.94
CA SER A 193 20.73 -19.19 -16.42
C SER A 193 19.93 -17.90 -16.35
N ILE A 194 18.63 -18.04 -16.23
CA ILE A 194 17.69 -16.96 -15.92
C ILE A 194 16.97 -17.29 -14.61
N SER A 195 16.32 -16.29 -14.01
CA SER A 195 15.53 -16.51 -12.79
C SER A 195 14.12 -16.97 -13.12
N ALA A 196 13.53 -16.48 -14.21
CA ALA A 196 12.15 -16.80 -14.57
C ALA A 196 11.93 -16.71 -16.09
N LEU A 197 10.90 -17.41 -16.56
CA LEU A 197 10.29 -17.15 -17.84
C LEU A 197 8.91 -16.52 -17.58
N VAL A 198 8.73 -15.25 -17.91
CA VAL A 198 7.50 -14.50 -17.63
C VAL A 198 6.52 -14.72 -18.77
N LEU A 199 5.25 -15.01 -18.45
CA LEU A 199 4.21 -15.38 -19.42
C LEU A 199 3.19 -14.25 -19.58
N LYS A 200 2.97 -13.81 -20.83
CA LYS A 200 2.01 -12.73 -21.15
C LYS A 200 0.57 -13.22 -21.11
N ASN A 201 0.31 -14.41 -21.62
CA ASN A 201 -1.01 -15.04 -21.72
C ASN A 201 -1.03 -16.35 -20.94
N ASP A 202 -2.19 -16.97 -20.83
CA ASP A 202 -2.36 -18.28 -20.19
C ASP A 202 -1.84 -19.42 -21.10
N ILE A 203 -0.54 -19.35 -21.43
CA ILE A 203 0.16 -20.40 -22.15
C ILE A 203 0.73 -21.42 -21.15
N GLU A 204 0.66 -22.71 -21.50
CA GLU A 204 1.28 -23.75 -20.71
C GLU A 204 2.72 -23.97 -21.18
N VAL A 205 3.66 -23.84 -20.28
CA VAL A 205 5.07 -24.15 -20.53
C VAL A 205 5.47 -25.33 -19.64
N ALA A 206 5.50 -26.52 -20.24
CA ALA A 206 5.94 -27.73 -19.58
C ALA A 206 7.46 -27.96 -19.75
N GLY A 207 8.08 -28.58 -18.74
CA GLY A 207 9.49 -28.98 -18.76
C GLY A 207 9.89 -29.65 -17.44
N ASP A 208 10.80 -30.60 -17.53
CA ASP A 208 11.34 -31.25 -16.34
C ASP A 208 12.08 -30.23 -15.46
N GLY A 209 11.78 -30.22 -14.16
CA GLY A 209 12.35 -29.30 -13.21
C GLY A 209 11.82 -27.85 -13.31
N LEU A 210 10.77 -27.60 -14.11
CA LEU A 210 10.10 -26.32 -14.26
C LEU A 210 8.69 -26.36 -13.68
N LYS A 211 8.30 -25.25 -13.04
CA LYS A 211 6.98 -25.10 -12.44
C LYS A 211 6.37 -23.77 -12.83
N GLN A 212 5.19 -23.84 -13.43
CA GLN A 212 4.40 -22.66 -13.76
C GLN A 212 3.51 -22.28 -12.59
N ILE A 213 3.49 -20.99 -12.26
CA ILE A 213 2.64 -20.42 -11.21
C ILE A 213 2.05 -19.09 -11.68
N SER A 214 0.94 -18.68 -11.07
CA SER A 214 0.36 -17.37 -11.31
C SER A 214 1.18 -16.25 -10.66
N ILE A 215 1.13 -15.05 -11.22
CA ILE A 215 1.79 -13.85 -10.65
C ILE A 215 1.37 -13.60 -9.19
N PRO A 216 0.07 -13.64 -8.79
CA PRO A 216 -0.32 -13.47 -7.39
C PRO A 216 0.32 -14.49 -6.44
N LYS A 217 0.48 -15.75 -6.89
CA LYS A 217 1.14 -16.79 -6.10
C LYS A 217 2.62 -16.49 -5.93
N MET A 218 3.34 -16.09 -6.99
CA MET A 218 4.73 -15.69 -6.90
C MET A 218 4.91 -14.50 -5.94
N ILE A 219 4.07 -13.47 -6.05
CA ILE A 219 4.11 -12.30 -5.16
C ILE A 219 3.93 -12.72 -3.70
N SER A 220 3.00 -13.64 -3.40
CA SER A 220 2.79 -14.13 -2.03
C SER A 220 4.01 -14.87 -1.44
N LYS A 221 4.91 -15.33 -2.29
CA LYS A 221 6.15 -16.02 -1.94
C LYS A 221 7.39 -15.11 -1.89
N ILE A 222 7.23 -13.83 -2.23
CA ILE A 222 8.29 -12.83 -1.98
C ILE A 222 8.65 -12.86 -0.49
N PRO A 223 9.93 -13.02 -0.11
CA PRO A 223 10.34 -13.08 1.28
C PRO A 223 9.85 -11.87 2.08
N GLY A 224 9.19 -12.12 3.20
CA GLY A 224 8.65 -11.07 4.07
C GLY A 224 7.32 -10.44 3.61
N TYR A 225 6.86 -10.63 2.37
CA TYR A 225 5.66 -9.97 1.86
C TYR A 225 4.38 -10.39 2.59
N THR A 226 4.08 -11.69 2.64
CA THR A 226 2.86 -12.20 3.30
C THR A 226 2.81 -11.88 4.79
N PRO A 227 3.87 -12.13 5.60
CA PRO A 227 3.91 -11.69 6.99
C PRO A 227 3.67 -10.19 7.16
N GLN A 228 4.28 -9.36 6.32
CA GLN A 228 4.11 -7.91 6.34
C GLN A 228 2.66 -7.48 6.09
N VAL A 229 2.01 -8.02 5.05
CA VAL A 229 0.59 -7.77 4.75
C VAL A 229 -0.30 -8.16 5.93
N ASN A 230 -0.04 -9.33 6.54
CA ASN A 230 -0.82 -9.81 7.69
C ASN A 230 -0.67 -8.90 8.91
N VAL A 231 0.55 -8.44 9.22
CA VAL A 231 0.81 -7.51 10.33
C VAL A 231 0.07 -6.19 10.11
N PHE A 232 0.20 -5.56 8.94
CA PHE A 232 -0.50 -4.31 8.67
C PHE A 232 -2.03 -4.48 8.68
N SER A 233 -2.54 -5.55 8.09
CA SER A 233 -3.98 -5.82 8.11
C SER A 233 -4.50 -6.00 9.54
N GLY A 234 -3.75 -6.72 10.38
CA GLY A 234 -4.07 -6.88 11.80
C GLY A 234 -4.05 -5.55 12.57
N MET A 235 -3.04 -4.71 12.33
CA MET A 235 -2.95 -3.37 12.94
C MET A 235 -4.12 -2.47 12.54
N ILE A 236 -4.46 -2.42 11.26
CA ILE A 236 -5.59 -1.62 10.75
C ILE A 236 -6.90 -2.12 11.36
N LEU A 237 -7.11 -3.44 11.40
CA LEU A 237 -8.30 -4.04 12.01
C LEU A 237 -8.39 -3.69 13.51
N ALA A 238 -7.29 -3.81 14.26
CA ALA A 238 -7.26 -3.45 15.68
C ALA A 238 -7.61 -1.96 15.88
N MET A 239 -7.08 -1.06 15.06
CA MET A 239 -7.39 0.38 15.13
C MET A 239 -8.87 0.65 14.86
N ILE A 240 -9.49 -0.03 13.90
CA ILE A 240 -10.93 0.09 13.62
C ILE A 240 -11.76 -0.35 14.82
N VAL A 241 -11.42 -1.48 15.44
CA VAL A 241 -12.13 -2.00 16.62
C VAL A 241 -12.00 -1.03 17.81
N ILE A 242 -10.78 -0.57 18.09
CA ILE A 242 -10.51 0.41 19.15
C ILE A 242 -11.28 1.71 18.89
N SER A 243 -11.34 2.16 17.63
CA SER A 243 -12.14 3.32 17.20
C SER A 243 -13.60 3.17 17.62
N GLY A 244 -14.21 2.05 17.28
CA GLY A 244 -15.61 1.78 17.61
C GLY A 244 -15.86 1.78 19.13
N LEU A 245 -14.96 1.17 19.88
CA LEU A 245 -15.06 1.15 21.35
C LEU A 245 -14.96 2.56 21.96
N ILE A 246 -13.97 3.36 21.55
CA ILE A 246 -13.76 4.71 22.08
C ILE A 246 -14.98 5.60 21.76
N VAL A 247 -15.43 5.60 20.50
CA VAL A 247 -16.61 6.38 20.10
C VAL A 247 -17.85 5.91 20.87
N GLY A 248 -18.02 4.59 21.03
CA GLY A 248 -19.11 3.99 21.79
C GLY A 248 -19.14 4.46 23.25
N ILE A 249 -17.98 4.47 23.92
CA ILE A 249 -17.84 4.96 25.31
C ILE A 249 -18.21 6.45 25.39
N PHE A 250 -17.71 7.28 24.48
CA PHE A 250 -18.04 8.72 24.47
C PHE A 250 -19.54 8.96 24.28
N VAL A 251 -20.16 8.28 23.31
CA VAL A 251 -21.59 8.40 23.07
C VAL A 251 -22.41 7.94 24.28
N TYR A 252 -21.99 6.84 24.91
CA TYR A 252 -22.62 6.34 26.15
C TYR A 252 -22.55 7.36 27.29
N ILE A 253 -21.39 7.94 27.56
CA ILE A 253 -21.18 8.95 28.59
C ILE A 253 -22.06 10.18 28.34
N ILE A 254 -22.11 10.69 27.08
CA ILE A 254 -22.96 11.82 26.72
C ILE A 254 -24.43 11.50 26.90
N THR A 255 -24.87 10.31 26.52
CA THR A 255 -26.25 9.88 26.67
C THR A 255 -26.66 9.87 28.14
N ILE A 256 -25.83 9.31 29.05
CA ILE A 256 -26.11 9.31 30.49
C ILE A 256 -26.22 10.73 31.04
N GLN A 257 -25.28 11.61 30.69
CA GLN A 257 -25.28 13.00 31.19
C GLN A 257 -26.52 13.81 30.75
N LYS A 258 -27.25 13.33 29.75
CA LYS A 258 -28.44 13.97 29.21
C LYS A 258 -29.76 13.29 29.57
N LEU A 259 -29.70 12.24 30.39
CA LEU A 259 -30.93 11.49 30.73
C LEU A 259 -32.00 12.40 31.33
N GLY A 260 -31.65 13.33 32.26
CA GLY A 260 -32.57 14.30 32.82
C GLY A 260 -33.23 15.20 31.75
N LEU A 261 -32.42 15.74 30.82
CA LEU A 261 -32.93 16.54 29.70
C LEU A 261 -33.91 15.73 28.82
N TYR A 262 -33.57 14.49 28.52
CA TYR A 262 -34.44 13.60 27.73
C TYR A 262 -35.74 13.24 28.47
N GLY A 263 -35.68 13.11 29.81
CA GLY A 263 -36.89 12.95 30.67
C GLY A 263 -37.83 14.14 30.56
N ILE A 264 -37.30 15.36 30.68
CA ILE A 264 -38.09 16.60 30.51
C ILE A 264 -38.69 16.67 29.10
N MET A 265 -37.95 16.37 28.07
CA MET A 265 -38.45 16.35 26.68
C MET A 265 -39.59 15.33 26.50
N ARG A 266 -39.48 14.15 27.15
CA ARG A 266 -40.55 13.15 27.14
C ARG A 266 -41.82 13.62 27.88
N ALA A 267 -41.65 14.29 29.03
CA ALA A 267 -42.75 14.91 29.78
C ALA A 267 -43.48 15.98 28.97
N GLN A 268 -42.76 16.68 28.07
CA GLN A 268 -43.33 17.63 27.11
C GLN A 268 -43.99 16.95 25.89
N GLY A 269 -44.10 15.61 25.86
CA GLY A 269 -44.74 14.87 24.78
C GLY A 269 -43.84 14.56 23.56
N ILE A 270 -42.53 14.83 23.60
CA ILE A 270 -41.63 14.50 22.51
C ILE A 270 -41.42 12.98 22.44
N GLN A 271 -41.72 12.41 21.25
CA GLN A 271 -41.57 10.98 21.04
C GLN A 271 -40.13 10.51 21.16
N ILE A 272 -39.90 9.37 21.82
CA ILE A 272 -38.57 8.79 22.02
C ILE A 272 -37.86 8.53 20.69
N LYS A 273 -38.56 8.19 19.62
CA LYS A 273 -38.00 8.03 18.27
C LYS A 273 -37.29 9.30 17.77
N THR A 274 -37.81 10.48 18.09
CA THR A 274 -37.24 11.77 17.70
C THR A 274 -35.94 12.01 18.46
N ILE A 275 -35.87 11.65 19.73
CA ILE A 275 -34.68 11.77 20.57
C ILE A 275 -33.57 10.82 20.05
N VAL A 276 -33.92 9.56 19.82
CA VAL A 276 -33.01 8.56 19.26
C VAL A 276 -32.48 9.00 17.90
N TRP A 277 -33.36 9.45 17.02
CA TRP A 277 -32.94 9.94 15.69
C TRP A 277 -32.01 11.16 15.78
N SER A 278 -32.29 12.08 16.71
CA SER A 278 -31.41 13.23 16.97
C SER A 278 -30.00 12.79 17.42
N LEU A 279 -29.92 11.77 18.28
CA LEU A 279 -28.65 11.20 18.75
C LEU A 279 -27.85 10.61 17.57
N PHE A 280 -28.48 9.79 16.73
CA PHE A 280 -27.82 9.22 15.55
C PHE A 280 -27.38 10.29 14.55
N CYS A 281 -28.19 11.34 14.34
CA CYS A 281 -27.80 12.48 13.51
C CYS A 281 -26.55 13.20 14.09
N GLN A 282 -26.45 13.34 15.41
CA GLN A 282 -25.27 13.96 16.05
C GLN A 282 -24.02 13.11 15.83
N ILE A 283 -24.12 11.79 16.03
CA ILE A 283 -23.00 10.86 15.82
C ILE A 283 -22.55 10.92 14.36
N PHE A 284 -23.48 10.85 13.42
CA PHE A 284 -23.20 10.91 12.00
C PHE A 284 -22.52 12.21 11.58
N LEU A 285 -22.99 13.36 12.08
CA LEU A 285 -22.38 14.66 11.81
C LEU A 285 -20.95 14.74 12.37
N LEU A 286 -20.73 14.29 13.62
CA LEU A 286 -19.41 14.31 14.24
C LEU A 286 -18.44 13.35 13.54
N ALA A 287 -18.90 12.15 13.19
CA ALA A 287 -18.10 11.21 12.44
C ALA A 287 -17.73 11.76 11.05
N GLY A 288 -18.71 12.30 10.32
CA GLY A 288 -18.47 12.92 9.01
C GLY A 288 -17.50 14.10 9.05
N MET A 289 -17.65 14.99 10.04
CA MET A 289 -16.72 16.11 10.24
C MET A 289 -15.31 15.63 10.62
N GLY A 290 -15.19 14.66 11.51
CA GLY A 290 -13.92 14.09 11.92
C GLY A 290 -13.19 13.41 10.75
N ILE A 291 -13.92 12.63 9.95
CA ILE A 291 -13.41 11.99 8.73
C ILE A 291 -12.97 13.04 7.71
N ALA A 292 -13.78 14.08 7.47
CA ALA A 292 -13.44 15.15 6.54
C ALA A 292 -12.14 15.88 6.94
N LEU A 293 -11.99 16.21 8.22
CA LEU A 293 -10.76 16.79 8.75
C LEU A 293 -9.56 15.85 8.59
N ALA A 294 -9.74 14.54 8.80
CA ALA A 294 -8.70 13.54 8.61
C ALA A 294 -8.26 13.45 7.15
N LEU A 295 -9.19 13.49 6.20
CA LEU A 295 -8.87 13.51 4.76
C LEU A 295 -8.12 14.77 4.36
N LEU A 296 -8.51 15.93 4.91
CA LEU A 296 -7.78 17.19 4.68
C LEU A 296 -6.36 17.12 5.25
N ALA A 297 -6.19 16.57 6.45
CA ALA A 297 -4.88 16.39 7.06
C ALA A 297 -3.99 15.44 6.24
N ILE A 298 -4.55 14.33 5.73
CA ILE A 298 -3.83 13.43 4.81
C ILE A 298 -3.43 14.15 3.53
N GLY A 299 -4.30 15.01 2.98
CA GLY A 299 -3.94 15.88 1.85
C GLY A 299 -2.73 16.76 2.14
N GLY A 300 -2.67 17.35 3.34
CA GLY A 300 -1.50 18.11 3.81
C GLY A 300 -0.24 17.26 3.95
N VAL A 301 -0.37 16.03 4.47
CA VAL A 301 0.75 15.09 4.58
C VAL A 301 1.34 14.76 3.21
N ILE A 302 0.50 14.51 2.20
CA ILE A 302 0.95 14.22 0.82
C ILE A 302 1.81 15.36 0.25
N LEU A 303 1.50 16.62 0.59
CA LEU A 303 2.24 17.78 0.09
C LEU A 303 3.61 17.98 0.78
N VAL A 304 3.79 17.43 1.98
CA VAL A 304 5.02 17.62 2.79
C VAL A 304 5.96 16.41 2.71
N LEU A 305 5.41 15.21 2.49
CA LEU A 305 6.22 14.00 2.44
C LEU A 305 7.10 13.96 1.19
N PRO A 306 8.41 13.64 1.32
CA PRO A 306 9.27 13.43 0.17
C PRO A 306 8.84 12.21 -0.63
N ALA A 307 9.10 12.21 -1.94
CA ALA A 307 8.75 11.12 -2.85
C ALA A 307 9.42 9.77 -2.51
N THR A 308 10.48 9.81 -1.70
CA THR A 308 11.15 8.61 -1.15
C THR A 308 10.32 7.86 -0.12
N PHE A 309 9.34 8.54 0.49
CA PHE A 309 8.56 7.94 1.56
C PHE A 309 7.56 6.92 1.03
N PHE A 310 7.43 5.79 1.72
CA PHE A 310 6.53 4.70 1.33
C PHE A 310 5.07 5.03 1.61
N PHE A 311 4.54 6.05 0.93
CA PHE A 311 3.18 6.54 1.16
C PHE A 311 2.38 6.49 -0.14
N TYR A 312 1.33 5.66 -0.17
CA TYR A 312 0.45 5.54 -1.33
C TYR A 312 -0.99 5.87 -0.95
N PRO A 313 -1.48 7.07 -1.29
CA PRO A 313 -2.87 7.46 -1.01
C PRO A 313 -3.81 6.69 -1.92
N SER A 314 -4.72 5.91 -1.36
CA SER A 314 -5.77 5.20 -2.08
C SER A 314 -7.14 5.76 -1.72
N TRP A 315 -7.74 6.54 -2.61
CA TRP A 315 -9.06 7.12 -2.40
C TRP A 315 -10.16 6.07 -2.22
N ILE A 316 -10.01 4.91 -2.89
CA ILE A 316 -10.93 3.77 -2.73
C ILE A 316 -10.84 3.22 -1.30
N ALA A 317 -9.62 2.98 -0.80
CA ALA A 317 -9.41 2.51 0.57
C ALA A 317 -9.97 3.51 1.60
N TYR A 318 -9.70 4.81 1.41
CA TYR A 318 -10.22 5.86 2.29
C TYR A 318 -11.75 5.91 2.30
N SER A 319 -12.40 5.75 1.15
CA SER A 319 -13.87 5.72 1.08
C SER A 319 -14.46 4.53 1.84
N VAL A 320 -13.87 3.33 1.67
CA VAL A 320 -14.28 2.12 2.39
C VAL A 320 -14.06 2.27 3.89
N LEU A 321 -12.88 2.74 4.30
CA LEU A 321 -12.55 2.95 5.71
C LEU A 321 -13.41 4.02 6.36
N SER A 322 -13.72 5.11 5.64
CA SER A 322 -14.65 6.15 6.10
C SER A 322 -16.03 5.58 6.40
N LEU A 323 -16.53 4.72 5.51
CA LEU A 323 -17.81 4.03 5.72
C LEU A 323 -17.74 3.13 6.96
N VAL A 324 -16.67 2.35 7.10
CA VAL A 324 -16.47 1.45 8.26
C VAL A 324 -16.39 2.24 9.55
N ILE A 325 -15.61 3.32 9.63
CA ILE A 325 -15.49 4.18 10.82
C ILE A 325 -16.87 4.78 11.16
N CYS A 326 -17.60 5.27 10.17
CA CYS A 326 -18.95 5.81 10.38
C CYS A 326 -19.91 4.75 10.93
N LEU A 327 -19.89 3.54 10.39
CA LEU A 327 -20.71 2.41 10.87
C LEU A 327 -20.31 2.04 12.31
N MET A 328 -19.03 1.97 12.64
CA MET A 328 -18.57 1.68 13.99
C MET A 328 -18.98 2.77 14.99
N ALA A 329 -18.96 4.04 14.58
CA ALA A 329 -19.47 5.14 15.40
C ALA A 329 -20.97 5.00 15.68
N LEU A 330 -21.77 4.64 14.67
CA LEU A 330 -23.21 4.39 14.83
C LEU A 330 -23.49 3.18 15.70
N LEU A 331 -22.75 2.08 15.55
CA LEU A 331 -22.84 0.90 16.42
C LEU A 331 -22.51 1.24 17.88
N GLY A 332 -21.51 2.10 18.12
CA GLY A 332 -21.22 2.65 19.45
C GLY A 332 -22.43 3.38 20.03
N GLY A 333 -23.17 4.14 19.19
CA GLY A 333 -24.42 4.77 19.57
C GLY A 333 -25.52 3.79 19.98
N VAL A 334 -25.59 2.63 19.34
CA VAL A 334 -26.58 1.58 19.67
C VAL A 334 -26.39 1.07 21.10
N ILE A 335 -25.16 0.97 21.59
CA ILE A 335 -24.85 0.52 22.97
C ILE A 335 -25.50 1.45 24.03
N SER A 336 -25.74 2.73 23.71
CA SER A 336 -26.37 3.69 24.60
C SER A 336 -27.92 3.62 24.62
N LEU A 337 -28.54 2.99 23.60
CA LEU A 337 -30.01 2.92 23.46
C LEU A 337 -30.74 2.31 24.67
N PRO A 338 -30.32 1.20 25.29
CA PRO A 338 -31.06 0.61 26.40
C PRO A 338 -31.25 1.56 27.58
N ARG A 339 -30.30 2.45 27.83
CA ARG A 339 -30.38 3.48 28.89
C ARG A 339 -31.39 4.58 28.50
N LEU A 340 -31.34 5.01 27.22
CA LEU A 340 -32.25 6.02 26.71
C LEU A 340 -33.70 5.55 26.71
N LEU A 341 -33.95 4.30 26.35
CA LEU A 341 -35.30 3.72 26.30
C LEU A 341 -35.96 3.56 27.67
N LYS A 342 -35.13 3.38 28.75
CA LYS A 342 -35.60 3.20 30.13
C LYS A 342 -35.77 4.51 30.91
N VAL A 343 -35.62 5.67 30.27
CA VAL A 343 -35.81 6.97 30.96
C VAL A 343 -37.26 7.13 31.38
N ASP A 344 -37.51 7.21 32.71
CA ASP A 344 -38.83 7.51 33.25
C ASP A 344 -38.98 9.04 33.38
N PRO A 345 -40.02 9.63 32.79
CA PRO A 345 -40.29 11.07 32.87
C PRO A 345 -40.51 11.54 34.33
N ILE A 346 -41.03 10.68 35.19
CA ILE A 346 -41.40 11.04 36.57
C ILE A 346 -40.14 11.23 37.42
N THR A 347 -39.17 10.32 37.31
CA THR A 347 -37.91 10.40 38.06
C THR A 347 -37.01 11.56 37.57
N ALA A 348 -37.11 11.93 36.30
CA ALA A 348 -36.30 13.02 35.74
C ALA A 348 -36.80 14.44 36.13
N ILE A 349 -38.00 14.57 36.71
CA ILE A 349 -38.53 15.87 37.22
C ILE A 349 -38.27 15.99 38.73
N ALA A 350 -37.99 14.88 39.41
CA ALA A 350 -37.80 14.83 40.85
C ALA A 350 -36.31 15.04 41.30
N GLU A 351 -35.39 14.97 40.38
CA GLU A 351 -33.98 15.34 40.55
C GLU A 351 -33.71 16.79 40.05
#